data_fd74138ec61c9f41bb27ce6a0e87195c
#
_entry.id   fd74138ec61c9f41bb27ce6a0e87195c
#
_cell.length_a   1.000
_cell.length_b   1.000
_cell.length_c   1.000
_cell.angle_alpha   90.00
_cell.angle_beta   90.00
_cell.angle_gamma   90.00
#
_symmetry.space_group_name_H-M   'P 1'
#
loop_
_entity.id
_entity.type
_entity.pdbx_description
1 polymer ?
#
loop_
_entity_poly.entity_id
_entity_poly.type
_entity_poly.pdbx_seq_one_letter_code
_entity_poly.pdbx_strand_id
1 'polypeptide(L)'
;MSDIFETDLPDLQGFIRQLDLLDENVNAAVRKGMDEGADIILAEQRRRADATGVPFLARHIGKGKIYSTKRGSLGITTGYQAEAFGADENGKNVGVVGLTYEFGRPGQSRNRKGDKMKQRRGGKEVEVRKGKIAPRPHIRPAFDAKVKEASERTIEAVSCETGKVFNE
;
A
#
# COMPACT_ATOMS: atom_id res chain seq x y z
N MET A 1 -54.14 27.99 14.83
CA MET A 1 -53.41 27.59 16.05
C MET A 1 -52.81 26.23 15.76
N SER A 2 -51.58 26.20 15.43
CA SER A 2 -50.84 24.94 15.22
C SER A 2 -49.90 24.80 16.42
N ASP A 3 -50.31 23.97 17.37
CA ASP A 3 -49.44 23.59 18.48
C ASP A 3 -48.34 22.72 17.93
N ILE A 4 -47.18 23.35 17.80
CA ILE A 4 -45.89 22.64 17.54
C ILE A 4 -45.56 22.01 18.89
N PHE A 5 -45.67 20.66 18.98
CA PHE A 5 -45.10 19.92 20.10
C PHE A 5 -43.56 20.00 19.99
N GLU A 6 -42.96 20.96 20.64
CA GLU A 6 -41.55 20.95 20.99
C GLU A 6 -41.37 19.90 22.09
N THR A 7 -41.08 18.68 21.70
CA THR A 7 -40.62 17.65 22.62
C THR A 7 -39.12 17.91 22.86
N ASP A 8 -38.84 18.62 23.92
CA ASP A 8 -37.48 18.78 24.44
C ASP A 8 -37.13 17.41 25.03
N LEU A 9 -36.35 16.62 24.24
CA LEU A 9 -35.79 15.33 24.69
C LEU A 9 -34.35 15.59 25.12
N PRO A 10 -34.08 15.91 26.40
CA PRO A 10 -32.73 16.20 26.89
C PRO A 10 -31.77 15.03 26.67
N ASP A 11 -32.27 13.80 26.58
CA ASP A 11 -31.49 12.59 26.26
C ASP A 11 -31.08 12.51 24.78
N LEU A 12 -31.80 13.14 23.85
CA LEU A 12 -31.52 13.05 22.43
C LEU A 12 -30.19 13.69 22.06
N GLN A 13 -29.88 14.84 22.65
CA GLN A 13 -28.60 15.52 22.43
C GLN A 13 -27.43 14.72 23.03
N GLY A 14 -27.63 14.10 24.19
CA GLY A 14 -26.67 13.17 24.79
C GLY A 14 -26.42 11.95 23.89
N PHE A 15 -27.50 11.36 23.38
CA PHE A 15 -27.44 10.23 22.46
C PHE A 15 -26.75 10.58 21.12
N ILE A 16 -27.05 11.74 20.51
CA ILE A 16 -26.37 12.21 19.30
C ILE A 16 -24.87 12.36 19.56
N ARG A 17 -24.46 12.99 20.68
CA ARG A 17 -23.04 13.13 21.03
C ARG A 17 -22.36 11.76 21.22
N GLN A 18 -23.04 10.79 21.81
CA GLN A 18 -22.50 9.42 21.94
C GLN A 18 -22.34 8.74 20.58
N LEU A 19 -23.29 8.95 19.65
CA LEU A 19 -23.19 8.44 18.29
C LEU A 19 -22.02 9.08 17.51
N ASP A 20 -21.83 10.39 17.66
CA ASP A 20 -20.70 11.09 17.02
C ASP A 20 -19.35 10.60 17.56
N LEU A 21 -19.24 10.43 18.89
CA LEU A 21 -18.04 9.85 19.52
C LEU A 21 -17.81 8.40 19.09
N LEU A 22 -18.88 7.63 18.94
CA LEU A 22 -18.78 6.25 18.46
C LEU A 22 -18.25 6.21 17.02
N ASP A 23 -18.74 7.07 16.13
CA ASP A 23 -18.31 7.13 14.75
C ASP A 23 -16.81 7.53 14.64
N GLU A 24 -16.36 8.52 15.41
CA GLU A 24 -14.95 8.91 15.48
C GLU A 24 -14.08 7.77 15.99
N ASN A 25 -14.47 7.08 17.06
CA ASN A 25 -13.73 5.96 17.64
C ASN A 25 -13.67 4.77 16.68
N VAL A 26 -14.77 4.43 16.02
CA VAL A 26 -14.79 3.38 14.99
C VAL A 26 -13.89 3.72 13.81
N ASN A 27 -13.96 4.95 13.32
CA ASN A 27 -13.09 5.40 12.23
C ASN A 27 -11.61 5.35 12.62
N ALA A 28 -11.26 5.75 13.84
CA ALA A 28 -9.89 5.66 14.36
C ALA A 28 -9.44 4.19 14.48
N ALA A 29 -10.30 3.32 14.99
CA ALA A 29 -10.03 1.88 15.10
C ALA A 29 -9.83 1.22 13.73
N VAL A 30 -10.66 1.54 12.75
CA VAL A 30 -10.53 1.04 11.37
C VAL A 30 -9.17 1.47 10.78
N ARG A 31 -8.81 2.74 10.92
CA ARG A 31 -7.52 3.24 10.41
C ARG A 31 -6.34 2.55 11.08
N LYS A 32 -6.37 2.36 12.39
CA LYS A 32 -5.34 1.63 13.14
C LYS A 32 -5.26 0.18 12.68
N GLY A 33 -6.39 -0.52 12.59
CA GLY A 33 -6.42 -1.91 12.14
C GLY A 33 -5.93 -2.08 10.71
N MET A 34 -6.28 -1.16 9.80
CA MET A 34 -5.75 -1.15 8.43
C MET A 34 -4.24 -0.94 8.40
N ASP A 35 -3.71 -0.09 9.25
CA ASP A 35 -2.27 0.16 9.33
C ASP A 35 -1.51 -1.08 9.82
N GLU A 36 -2.01 -1.73 10.88
CA GLU A 36 -1.47 -2.99 11.39
C GLU A 36 -1.59 -4.14 10.37
N GLY A 37 -2.73 -4.25 9.69
CA GLY A 37 -2.93 -5.22 8.60
C GLY A 37 -1.97 -4.99 7.42
N ALA A 38 -1.73 -3.74 7.07
CA ALA A 38 -0.76 -3.39 6.03
C ALA A 38 0.67 -3.76 6.41
N ASP A 39 1.04 -3.67 7.70
CA ASP A 39 2.36 -4.08 8.18
C ASP A 39 2.60 -5.59 8.01
N ILE A 40 1.56 -6.42 8.19
CA ILE A 40 1.63 -7.87 7.96
C ILE A 40 1.96 -8.17 6.49
N ILE A 41 1.25 -7.51 5.56
CA ILE A 41 1.50 -7.65 4.12
C ILE A 41 2.88 -7.14 3.75
N LEU A 42 3.27 -5.97 4.28
CA LEU A 42 4.55 -5.32 4.03
C LEU A 42 5.73 -6.19 4.46
N ALA A 43 5.64 -6.82 5.64
CA ALA A 43 6.67 -7.72 6.14
C ALA A 43 6.90 -8.89 5.17
N GLU A 44 5.83 -9.50 4.67
CA GLU A 44 5.92 -10.61 3.72
C GLU A 44 6.44 -10.16 2.35
N GLN A 45 6.03 -8.97 1.87
CA GLN A 45 6.56 -8.39 0.63
C GLN A 45 8.08 -8.17 0.72
N ARG A 46 8.57 -7.61 1.82
CA ARG A 46 9.99 -7.41 2.06
C ARG A 46 10.76 -8.73 2.14
N ARG A 47 10.23 -9.69 2.89
CA ARG A 47 10.83 -11.04 2.98
C ARG A 47 10.99 -11.70 1.62
N ARG A 48 9.95 -11.61 0.77
CA ARG A 48 10.01 -12.17 -0.59
C ARG A 48 10.93 -11.37 -1.52
N ALA A 49 10.98 -10.06 -1.37
CA ALA A 49 11.89 -9.22 -2.13
C ALA A 49 13.36 -9.53 -1.81
N ASP A 50 13.69 -9.76 -0.54
CA ASP A 50 15.03 -10.21 -0.12
C ASP A 50 15.39 -11.57 -0.74
N ALA A 51 14.43 -12.49 -0.80
CA ALA A 51 14.62 -13.80 -1.42
C ALA A 51 14.90 -13.74 -2.94
N THR A 52 14.66 -12.59 -3.60
CA THR A 52 15.04 -12.39 -5.01
C THR A 52 16.56 -12.33 -5.21
N GLY A 53 17.34 -12.12 -4.14
CA GLY A 53 18.78 -11.92 -4.17
C GLY A 53 19.18 -10.49 -4.60
N VAL A 54 18.25 -9.54 -4.58
CA VAL A 54 18.49 -8.12 -4.90
C VAL A 54 18.25 -7.29 -3.63
N PRO A 55 19.26 -7.09 -2.79
CA PRO A 55 19.09 -6.64 -1.40
C PRO A 55 18.52 -5.24 -1.24
N PHE A 56 18.60 -4.38 -2.29
CA PHE A 56 18.03 -3.04 -2.20
C PHE A 56 16.50 -3.00 -2.45
N LEU A 57 15.89 -4.04 -3.01
CA LEU A 57 14.46 -4.02 -3.34
C LEU A 57 13.58 -3.91 -2.08
N ALA A 58 13.87 -4.72 -1.06
CA ALA A 58 13.09 -4.75 0.17
C ALA A 58 13.05 -3.40 0.90
N ARG A 59 14.15 -2.64 0.84
CA ARG A 59 14.26 -1.33 1.50
C ARG A 59 13.34 -0.27 0.91
N HIS A 60 12.94 -0.42 -0.35
CA HIS A 60 12.09 0.52 -1.08
C HIS A 60 10.62 0.08 -1.16
N ILE A 61 10.30 -1.03 -0.51
CA ILE A 61 8.91 -1.47 -0.31
C ILE A 61 8.39 -0.83 0.98
N GLY A 62 7.31 -0.09 0.87
CA GLY A 62 6.69 0.64 1.97
C GLY A 62 5.18 0.58 1.94
N LYS A 63 4.55 1.25 2.89
CA LYS A 63 3.11 1.48 2.92
C LYS A 63 2.82 2.96 2.66
N GLY A 64 1.76 3.22 1.89
CA GLY A 64 1.24 4.56 1.66
C GLY A 64 0.37 5.05 2.80
N LYS A 65 -0.09 6.28 2.70
CA LYS A 65 -1.09 6.83 3.63
C LYS A 65 -2.47 6.18 3.37
N ILE A 66 -3.27 6.08 4.44
CA ILE A 66 -4.68 5.70 4.31
C ILE A 66 -5.41 6.81 3.57
N TYR A 67 -6.12 6.44 2.52
CA TYR A 67 -6.90 7.36 1.70
C TYR A 67 -8.37 6.94 1.65
N SER A 68 -9.26 7.91 1.43
CA SER A 68 -10.67 7.65 1.16
C SER A 68 -10.90 7.61 -0.35
N THR A 69 -11.65 6.61 -0.80
CA THR A 69 -12.08 6.51 -2.19
C THR A 69 -13.30 7.41 -2.44
N LYS A 70 -13.60 7.70 -3.70
CA LYS A 70 -14.80 8.47 -4.09
C LYS A 70 -16.12 7.81 -3.63
N ARG A 71 -16.10 6.53 -3.28
CA ARG A 71 -17.25 5.77 -2.79
C ARG A 71 -17.31 5.70 -1.26
N GLY A 72 -16.45 6.44 -0.55
CA GLY A 72 -16.40 6.47 0.91
C GLY A 72 -15.65 5.31 1.56
N SER A 73 -15.16 4.32 0.79
CA SER A 73 -14.34 3.25 1.35
C SER A 73 -12.92 3.73 1.64
N LEU A 74 -12.30 3.20 2.68
CA LEU A 74 -10.90 3.44 3.01
C LEU A 74 -10.00 2.47 2.26
N GLY A 75 -8.80 2.91 1.92
CA GLY A 75 -7.78 2.10 1.27
C GLY A 75 -6.39 2.44 1.80
N ILE A 76 -5.48 1.45 1.74
CA ILE A 76 -4.06 1.62 2.00
C ILE A 76 -3.28 0.86 0.94
N THR A 77 -2.17 1.40 0.50
CA THR A 77 -1.31 0.75 -0.50
C THR A 77 -0.05 0.21 0.13
N THR A 78 0.38 -0.97 -0.30
CA THR A 78 1.68 -1.55 0.04
C THR A 78 2.43 -1.90 -1.23
N GLY A 79 3.75 -1.71 -1.23
CA GLY A 79 4.58 -1.98 -2.40
C GLY A 79 5.64 -0.91 -2.61
N TYR A 80 6.11 -0.76 -3.85
CA TYR A 80 7.04 0.32 -4.20
C TYR A 80 6.33 1.67 -4.17
N GLN A 81 6.75 2.54 -3.26
CA GLN A 81 6.18 3.89 -3.12
C GLN A 81 6.69 4.83 -4.21
N ALA A 82 6.08 6.02 -4.33
CA ALA A 82 6.41 6.99 -5.38
C ALA A 82 7.90 7.37 -5.40
N GLU A 83 8.54 7.46 -4.24
CA GLU A 83 9.95 7.77 -4.08
C GLU A 83 10.87 6.72 -4.73
N ALA A 84 10.42 5.45 -4.77
CA ALA A 84 11.17 4.38 -5.44
C ALA A 84 11.24 4.54 -6.96
N PHE A 85 10.37 5.37 -7.55
CA PHE A 85 10.36 5.65 -9.00
C PHE A 85 11.17 6.88 -9.41
N GLY A 86 11.73 7.63 -8.43
CA GLY A 86 12.77 8.61 -8.67
C GLY A 86 14.12 7.95 -9.02
N ALA A 87 15.00 8.68 -9.69
CA ALA A 87 16.39 8.23 -9.87
C ALA A 87 17.14 8.43 -8.54
N ASP A 88 17.83 7.38 -8.07
CA ASP A 88 18.76 7.49 -6.95
C ASP A 88 20.02 8.30 -7.34
N GLU A 89 20.93 8.53 -6.38
CA GLU A 89 22.20 9.23 -6.59
C GLU A 89 23.04 8.61 -7.72
N ASN A 90 22.81 7.33 -8.04
CA ASN A 90 23.47 6.59 -9.11
C ASN A 90 22.64 6.54 -10.41
N GLY A 91 21.55 7.30 -10.50
CA GLY A 91 20.65 7.32 -11.65
C GLY A 91 19.82 6.04 -11.83
N LYS A 92 19.69 5.21 -10.78
CA LYS A 92 18.87 3.99 -10.81
C LYS A 92 17.46 4.29 -10.32
N ASN A 93 16.49 3.82 -11.05
CA ASN A 93 15.09 3.84 -10.65
C ASN A 93 14.73 2.48 -10.04
N VAL A 94 14.69 2.42 -8.71
CA VAL A 94 14.48 1.17 -7.96
C VAL A 94 13.10 0.59 -8.20
N GLY A 95 12.06 1.43 -8.31
CA GLY A 95 10.71 0.99 -8.60
C GLY A 95 10.61 0.29 -9.95
N VAL A 96 11.26 0.84 -10.99
CA VAL A 96 11.31 0.18 -12.32
C VAL A 96 12.09 -1.13 -12.27
N VAL A 97 13.16 -1.19 -11.49
CA VAL A 97 13.91 -2.45 -11.29
C VAL A 97 13.02 -3.46 -10.58
N GLY A 98 12.33 -3.07 -9.50
CA GLY A 98 11.40 -3.93 -8.76
C GLY A 98 10.29 -4.48 -9.64
N LEU A 99 9.62 -3.64 -10.43
CA LEU A 99 8.61 -4.07 -11.39
C LEU A 99 9.19 -5.01 -12.47
N THR A 100 10.46 -4.79 -12.86
CA THR A 100 11.14 -5.71 -13.80
C THR A 100 11.34 -7.10 -13.20
N TYR A 101 11.62 -7.19 -11.90
CA TYR A 101 11.69 -8.49 -11.22
C TYR A 101 10.29 -9.08 -10.98
N GLU A 102 9.30 -8.27 -10.66
CA GLU A 102 7.92 -8.74 -10.46
C GLU A 102 7.35 -9.39 -11.73
N PHE A 103 7.47 -8.70 -12.87
CA PHE A 103 6.85 -9.13 -14.13
C PHE A 103 7.82 -9.77 -15.12
N GLY A 104 9.10 -9.72 -14.86
CA GLY A 104 10.13 -10.13 -15.80
C GLY A 104 10.33 -9.12 -16.93
N ARG A 105 11.30 -9.40 -17.77
CA ARG A 105 11.59 -8.60 -18.97
C ARG A 105 12.12 -9.49 -20.07
N PRO A 106 11.57 -9.41 -21.30
CA PRO A 106 12.18 -10.06 -22.46
C PRO A 106 13.57 -9.46 -22.74
N GLY A 107 14.46 -10.25 -23.31
CA GLY A 107 15.74 -9.77 -23.79
C GLY A 107 15.54 -8.75 -24.94
N GLN A 108 16.25 -7.64 -24.90
CA GLN A 108 16.13 -6.57 -25.89
C GLN A 108 17.51 -6.18 -26.39
N SER A 109 17.68 -6.16 -27.72
CA SER A 109 18.87 -5.61 -28.40
C SER A 109 18.56 -4.33 -29.17
N ARG A 110 17.28 -4.02 -29.36
CA ARG A 110 16.79 -2.86 -30.12
C ARG A 110 15.78 -2.06 -29.30
N ASN A 111 15.71 -0.77 -29.55
CA ASN A 111 14.70 0.12 -28.98
C ASN A 111 13.33 -0.11 -29.67
N ARG A 112 12.28 0.61 -29.20
CA ARG A 112 10.92 0.54 -29.81
C ARG A 112 10.89 0.94 -31.28
N LYS A 113 11.89 1.73 -31.76
CA LYS A 113 12.01 2.17 -33.15
C LYS A 113 12.84 1.18 -34.00
N GLY A 114 13.30 0.08 -33.43
CA GLY A 114 14.10 -0.93 -34.12
C GLY A 114 15.59 -0.64 -34.19
N ASP A 115 16.06 0.49 -33.63
CA ASP A 115 17.47 0.84 -33.62
C ASP A 115 18.20 0.06 -32.53
N LYS A 116 19.50 -0.19 -32.73
CA LYS A 116 20.35 -0.79 -31.71
C LYS A 116 20.38 0.09 -30.47
N MET A 117 20.21 -0.53 -29.31
CA MET A 117 20.28 0.21 -28.05
C MET A 117 21.71 0.65 -27.79
N LYS A 118 21.88 1.92 -27.52
CA LYS A 118 23.19 2.54 -27.23
C LYS A 118 23.15 3.15 -25.84
N GLN A 119 24.25 3.07 -25.12
CA GLN A 119 24.48 3.71 -23.84
C GLN A 119 25.81 4.45 -23.87
N ARG A 120 25.83 5.68 -23.33
CA ARG A 120 27.08 6.45 -23.18
C ARG A 120 27.85 5.93 -21.98
N ARG A 121 29.07 5.44 -22.20
CA ARG A 121 30.00 5.02 -21.15
C ARG A 121 31.35 5.67 -21.41
N GLY A 122 31.86 6.45 -20.45
CA GLY A 122 33.15 7.15 -20.59
C GLY A 122 33.21 8.07 -21.81
N GLY A 123 32.12 8.77 -22.15
CA GLY A 123 32.04 9.66 -23.31
C GLY A 123 31.80 8.98 -24.66
N LYS A 124 31.89 7.66 -24.76
CA LYS A 124 31.69 6.88 -26.00
C LYS A 124 30.33 6.21 -26.01
N GLU A 125 29.66 6.17 -27.19
CA GLU A 125 28.45 5.38 -27.39
C GLU A 125 28.82 3.90 -27.56
N VAL A 126 28.25 3.06 -26.70
CA VAL A 126 28.44 1.60 -26.74
C VAL A 126 27.09 0.94 -27.00
N GLU A 127 27.07 -0.02 -27.92
CA GLU A 127 25.87 -0.87 -28.10
C GLU A 127 25.63 -1.73 -26.86
N VAL A 128 24.39 -1.73 -26.36
CA VAL A 128 24.02 -2.49 -25.16
C VAL A 128 22.91 -3.46 -25.50
N ARG A 129 23.03 -4.67 -25.00
CA ARG A 129 21.95 -5.67 -25.00
C ARG A 129 21.42 -5.79 -23.59
N LYS A 130 20.10 -5.64 -23.43
CA LYS A 130 19.45 -5.94 -22.16
C LYS A 130 19.09 -7.42 -22.14
N GLY A 131 19.68 -8.17 -21.24
CA GLY A 131 19.37 -9.59 -21.05
C GLY A 131 17.92 -9.81 -20.65
N LYS A 132 17.42 -11.03 -20.91
CA LYS A 132 16.13 -11.52 -20.38
C LYS A 132 16.23 -11.59 -18.86
N ILE A 133 15.19 -11.14 -18.17
CA ILE A 133 15.02 -11.32 -16.73
C ILE A 133 13.78 -12.18 -16.54
N ALA A 134 13.94 -13.33 -15.91
CA ALA A 134 12.82 -14.17 -15.54
C ALA A 134 12.00 -13.47 -14.43
N PRO A 135 10.66 -13.55 -14.46
CA PRO A 135 9.83 -12.99 -13.39
C PRO A 135 10.15 -13.69 -12.06
N ARG A 136 10.23 -12.88 -11.00
CA ARG A 136 10.38 -13.31 -9.61
C ARG A 136 9.37 -12.51 -8.79
N PRO A 137 8.08 -12.86 -8.89
CA PRO A 137 7.01 -12.08 -8.27
C PRO A 137 7.13 -12.15 -6.75
N HIS A 138 7.05 -11.00 -6.11
CA HIS A 138 7.22 -10.84 -4.66
C HIS A 138 6.16 -9.92 -4.03
N ILE A 139 5.60 -8.97 -4.78
CA ILE A 139 4.57 -8.05 -4.28
C ILE A 139 3.19 -8.73 -4.25
N ARG A 140 2.70 -9.18 -5.42
CA ARG A 140 1.38 -9.78 -5.53
C ARG A 140 1.23 -11.09 -4.75
N PRO A 141 2.14 -12.07 -4.85
CA PRO A 141 2.02 -13.31 -4.08
C PRO A 141 2.15 -13.11 -2.55
N ALA A 142 2.85 -12.05 -2.11
CA ALA A 142 2.87 -11.70 -0.70
C ALA A 142 1.50 -11.18 -0.22
N PHE A 143 0.87 -10.32 -1.03
CA PHE A 143 -0.48 -9.84 -0.76
C PHE A 143 -1.46 -11.01 -0.69
N ASP A 144 -1.50 -11.85 -1.72
CA ASP A 144 -2.42 -13.00 -1.81
C ASP A 144 -2.26 -13.95 -0.62
N ALA A 145 -1.02 -14.13 -0.13
CA ALA A 145 -0.72 -15.00 1.01
C ALA A 145 -1.14 -14.41 2.36
N LYS A 146 -1.21 -13.06 2.50
CA LYS A 146 -1.38 -12.40 3.79
C LYS A 146 -2.65 -11.54 3.90
N VAL A 147 -3.41 -11.36 2.82
CA VAL A 147 -4.62 -10.52 2.83
C VAL A 147 -5.65 -10.99 3.85
N LYS A 148 -5.81 -12.30 4.03
CA LYS A 148 -6.76 -12.85 5.01
C LYS A 148 -6.34 -12.50 6.43
N GLU A 149 -5.09 -12.77 6.81
CA GLU A 149 -4.51 -12.46 8.11
C GLU A 149 -4.58 -10.94 8.41
N ALA A 150 -4.26 -10.11 7.42
CA ALA A 150 -4.36 -8.66 7.52
C ALA A 150 -5.81 -8.18 7.75
N SER A 151 -6.78 -8.80 7.06
CA SER A 151 -8.20 -8.49 7.24
C SER A 151 -8.70 -8.92 8.62
N GLU A 152 -8.33 -10.10 9.08
CA GLU A 152 -8.66 -10.59 10.43
C GLU A 152 -8.10 -9.66 11.51
N ARG A 153 -6.87 -9.19 11.36
CA ARG A 153 -6.26 -8.21 12.28
C ARG A 153 -7.00 -6.88 12.29
N THR A 154 -7.44 -6.40 11.12
CA THR A 154 -8.25 -5.18 11.02
C THR A 154 -9.58 -5.33 11.76
N ILE A 155 -10.28 -6.45 11.57
CA ILE A 155 -11.56 -6.73 12.23
C ILE A 155 -11.36 -6.83 13.75
N GLU A 156 -10.32 -7.50 14.21
CA GLU A 156 -9.99 -7.63 15.63
C GLU A 156 -9.75 -6.27 16.28
N ALA A 157 -8.99 -5.38 15.63
CA ALA A 157 -8.73 -4.04 16.13
C ALA A 157 -10.02 -3.22 16.26
N VAL A 158 -10.92 -3.29 15.26
CA VAL A 158 -12.22 -2.62 15.31
C VAL A 158 -13.08 -3.20 16.44
N SER A 159 -13.16 -4.52 16.56
CA SER A 159 -13.96 -5.19 17.59
C SER A 159 -13.47 -4.85 19.00
N CYS A 160 -12.16 -4.75 19.20
CA CYS A 160 -11.57 -4.39 20.48
C CYS A 160 -11.93 -2.96 20.90
N GLU A 161 -11.83 -2.00 19.97
CA GLU A 161 -12.11 -0.60 20.28
C GLU A 161 -13.62 -0.34 20.43
N THR A 162 -14.47 -0.96 19.60
CA THR A 162 -15.92 -0.84 19.77
C THR A 162 -16.39 -1.49 21.06
N GLY A 163 -15.81 -2.62 21.48
CA GLY A 163 -16.12 -3.27 22.77
C GLY A 163 -15.80 -2.39 23.98
N LYS A 164 -14.84 -1.50 23.91
CA LYS A 164 -14.53 -0.55 25.01
C LYS A 164 -15.63 0.50 25.16
N VAL A 165 -16.15 1.02 24.05
CA VAL A 165 -17.21 2.05 24.05
C VAL A 165 -18.51 1.54 24.65
N PHE A 166 -18.81 0.24 24.55
CA PHE A 166 -20.03 -0.35 25.11
C PHE A 166 -19.90 -0.82 26.56
N ASN A 167 -18.66 -0.81 27.10
CA ASN A 167 -18.38 -1.24 28.50
C ASN A 167 -18.06 -0.06 29.44
N GLU A 168 -18.06 1.17 28.95
CA GLU A 168 -17.99 2.43 29.74
C GLU A 168 -19.39 3.04 29.89
#